data_dbed18a13ecbef20306d45165cefe472
#
_entry.id   dbed18a13ecbef20306d45165cefe472
#
_cell.length_a   1.000
_cell.length_b   1.000
_cell.length_c   1.000
_cell.angle_alpha   90.00
_cell.angle_beta   90.00
_cell.angle_gamma   90.00
#
_symmetry.space_group_name_H-M   'P 1'
#
loop_
_entity.id
_entity.type
_entity.pdbx_description
1 polymer ?
#
loop_
_entity_poly.entity_id
_entity_poly.type
_entity_poly.pdbx_seq_one_letter_code
_entity_poly.pdbx_strand_id
1 'polypeptide(L)'
;IFESFDSQDPLSRFREFVNERFLKYRLWGAIGLSLFLGAGASQLWEQVLLFLNQKSFGVTDPIFQNDISSYVFGLPLYRLFVSWGFQLVIFTSVIIVLFFIATGALQLRPGRLPEVSSGAKAHLSVLLAFVAVLKAFAYRLDSMELLYSPRGKVFGASYTDAVAHLPALNLLILISLFGAVLLLVNIKRRGWLLPATAIS
;
A
#
# COMPACT_ATOMS: atom_id res chain seq x y z
N ILE A 1 -8.23 4.51 -40.51
CA ILE A 1 -9.21 3.42 -40.63
C ILE A 1 -9.53 3.01 -39.22
N PHE A 2 -10.60 3.61 -38.66
CA PHE A 2 -11.13 3.21 -37.37
C PHE A 2 -11.97 1.96 -37.60
N GLU A 3 -11.49 0.79 -37.11
CA GLU A 3 -12.32 -0.39 -37.04
C GLU A 3 -13.53 -0.07 -36.17
N SER A 4 -14.71 -0.28 -36.73
CA SER A 4 -15.99 -0.19 -36.06
C SER A 4 -15.99 -1.16 -34.87
N PHE A 5 -15.84 -0.63 -33.69
CA PHE A 5 -16.01 -1.38 -32.46
C PHE A 5 -17.45 -1.91 -32.39
N ASP A 6 -17.58 -3.22 -32.33
CA ASP A 6 -18.85 -3.91 -32.18
C ASP A 6 -19.62 -3.37 -30.99
N SER A 7 -20.80 -2.78 -31.24
CA SER A 7 -21.65 -2.12 -30.24
C SER A 7 -22.26 -3.07 -29.20
N GLN A 8 -21.90 -4.36 -29.26
CA GLN A 8 -22.37 -5.40 -28.32
C GLN A 8 -21.35 -5.75 -27.21
N ASP A 9 -20.14 -5.17 -27.25
CA ASP A 9 -19.15 -5.44 -26.22
C ASP A 9 -19.58 -4.74 -24.89
N PRO A 10 -19.73 -5.46 -23.77
CA PRO A 10 -20.04 -4.89 -22.45
C PRO A 10 -19.09 -3.76 -22.04
N LEU A 11 -17.83 -3.82 -22.50
CA LEU A 11 -16.82 -2.80 -22.22
C LEU A 11 -17.07 -1.50 -22.99
N SER A 12 -17.66 -1.54 -24.20
CA SER A 12 -18.01 -0.34 -24.96
C SER A 12 -19.16 0.41 -24.29
N ARG A 13 -20.18 -0.29 -23.80
CA ARG A 13 -21.29 0.29 -23.01
C ARG A 13 -20.80 0.91 -21.70
N PHE A 14 -19.86 0.26 -21.02
CA PHE A 14 -19.27 0.82 -19.81
C PHE A 14 -18.47 2.09 -20.11
N ARG A 15 -17.75 2.14 -21.22
CA ARG A 15 -17.01 3.34 -21.67
C ARG A 15 -17.95 4.52 -21.98
N GLU A 16 -19.02 4.27 -22.71
CA GLU A 16 -20.03 5.31 -23.00
C GLU A 16 -20.69 5.83 -21.73
N PHE A 17 -21.10 4.94 -20.83
CA PHE A 17 -21.68 5.28 -19.53
C PHE A 17 -20.74 6.14 -18.68
N VAL A 18 -19.45 5.77 -18.63
CA VAL A 18 -18.44 6.54 -17.88
C VAL A 18 -18.18 7.89 -18.53
N ASN A 19 -18.17 7.98 -19.86
CA ASN A 19 -17.84 9.23 -20.58
C ASN A 19 -18.95 10.28 -20.48
N GLU A 20 -20.22 9.89 -20.61
CA GLU A 20 -21.35 10.84 -20.57
C GLU A 20 -21.66 11.41 -19.19
N ARG A 21 -21.41 10.63 -18.12
CA ARG A 21 -21.78 11.02 -16.75
C ARG A 21 -20.60 11.12 -15.79
N PHE A 22 -19.39 11.05 -16.33
CA PHE A 22 -18.13 10.98 -15.57
C PHE A 22 -17.98 12.07 -14.50
N LEU A 23 -18.32 13.32 -14.84
CA LEU A 23 -18.22 14.45 -13.90
C LEU A 23 -19.16 14.31 -12.69
N LYS A 24 -20.38 13.85 -12.93
CA LYS A 24 -21.40 13.70 -11.87
C LYS A 24 -21.08 12.54 -10.93
N TYR A 25 -20.72 11.38 -11.48
CA TYR A 25 -20.38 10.21 -10.67
C TYR A 25 -19.02 10.34 -9.98
N ARG A 26 -18.07 11.08 -10.54
CA ARG A 26 -16.80 11.40 -9.91
C ARG A 26 -16.99 12.12 -8.58
N LEU A 27 -17.88 13.12 -8.54
CA LEU A 27 -18.14 13.88 -7.32
C LEU A 27 -18.79 13.00 -6.25
N TRP A 28 -19.84 12.27 -6.60
CA TRP A 28 -20.52 11.37 -5.66
C TRP A 28 -19.65 10.22 -5.20
N GLY A 29 -18.82 9.65 -6.08
CA GLY A 29 -17.82 8.65 -5.74
C GLY A 29 -16.77 9.19 -4.78
N ALA A 30 -16.27 10.41 -5.02
CA ALA A 30 -15.30 11.05 -4.13
C ALA A 30 -15.92 11.35 -2.75
N ILE A 31 -17.16 11.85 -2.69
CA ILE A 31 -17.88 12.11 -1.44
C ILE A 31 -18.10 10.80 -0.68
N GLY A 32 -18.61 9.76 -1.35
CA GLY A 32 -18.83 8.45 -0.73
C GLY A 32 -17.56 7.84 -0.18
N LEU A 33 -16.47 7.89 -0.94
CA LEU A 33 -15.16 7.41 -0.52
C LEU A 33 -14.60 8.24 0.66
N SER A 34 -14.76 9.57 0.62
CA SER A 34 -14.31 10.45 1.71
C SER A 34 -15.07 10.19 3.00
N LEU A 35 -16.40 9.98 2.93
CA LEU A 35 -17.22 9.62 4.09
C LEU A 35 -16.82 8.25 4.64
N PHE A 36 -16.60 7.27 3.77
CA PHE A 36 -16.18 5.92 4.19
C PHE A 36 -14.81 5.94 4.87
N LEU A 37 -13.83 6.62 4.28
CA LEU A 37 -12.49 6.76 4.87
C LEU A 37 -12.52 7.65 6.13
N GLY A 38 -13.35 8.70 6.13
CA GLY A 38 -13.48 9.64 7.24
C GLY A 38 -14.18 9.05 8.47
N ALA A 39 -15.12 8.11 8.28
CA ALA A 39 -15.83 7.49 9.40
C ALA A 39 -14.89 6.76 10.38
N GLY A 40 -13.80 6.15 9.88
CA GLY A 40 -12.76 5.56 10.72
C GLY A 40 -11.88 6.57 11.47
N ALA A 41 -11.85 7.82 11.01
CA ALA A 41 -10.96 8.85 11.57
C ALA A 41 -11.41 9.33 12.96
N SER A 42 -12.68 9.16 13.30
CA SER A 42 -13.22 9.60 14.60
C SER A 42 -12.59 8.88 15.81
N GLN A 43 -12.01 7.71 15.63
CA GLN A 43 -11.32 6.96 16.70
C GLN A 43 -9.83 7.30 16.80
N LEU A 44 -9.31 8.11 15.89
CA LEU A 44 -7.87 8.38 15.78
C LEU A 44 -7.43 9.56 16.65
N TRP A 45 -8.34 10.45 16.97
CA TRP A 45 -8.02 11.64 17.75
C TRP A 45 -7.45 11.30 19.14
N GLU A 46 -7.93 10.24 19.76
CA GLU A 46 -7.45 9.78 21.06
C GLU A 46 -5.97 9.32 20.95
N GLN A 47 -5.64 8.51 19.95
CA GLN A 47 -4.26 8.04 19.75
C GLN A 47 -3.31 9.19 19.39
N VAL A 48 -3.78 10.17 18.60
CA VAL A 48 -3.02 11.38 18.31
C VAL A 48 -2.79 12.21 19.59
N LEU A 49 -3.81 12.41 20.40
CA LEU A 49 -3.66 13.14 21.67
C LEU A 49 -2.72 12.42 22.64
N LEU A 50 -2.81 11.10 22.76
CA LEU A 50 -1.91 10.30 23.58
C LEU A 50 -0.47 10.43 23.12
N PHE A 51 -0.24 10.40 21.80
CA PHE A 51 1.08 10.58 21.21
C PHE A 51 1.64 11.99 21.44
N LEU A 52 0.84 13.04 21.25
CA LEU A 52 1.26 14.42 21.45
C LEU A 52 1.55 14.77 22.91
N ASN A 53 0.88 14.09 23.85
CA ASN A 53 1.06 14.29 25.29
C ASN A 53 1.90 13.17 25.94
N GLN A 54 2.61 12.37 25.14
CA GLN A 54 3.46 11.31 25.67
C GLN A 54 4.54 11.88 26.60
N LYS A 55 4.77 11.16 27.69
CA LYS A 55 5.87 11.44 28.62
C LYS A 55 6.80 10.25 28.63
N SER A 56 8.11 10.51 28.65
CA SER A 56 9.11 9.46 28.82
C SER A 56 8.91 8.73 30.15
N PHE A 57 9.02 7.41 30.09
CA PHE A 57 9.02 6.57 31.31
C PHE A 57 10.41 6.47 31.94
N GLY A 58 11.46 6.96 31.24
CA GLY A 58 12.84 6.88 31.70
C GLY A 58 13.44 5.47 31.68
N VAL A 59 12.75 4.52 31.04
CA VAL A 59 13.20 3.14 30.87
C VAL A 59 13.29 2.83 29.39
N THR A 60 14.46 2.35 28.96
CA THR A 60 14.71 2.00 27.55
C THR A 60 14.70 0.49 27.36
N ASP A 61 14.27 0.03 26.18
CA ASP A 61 14.35 -1.37 25.81
C ASP A 61 15.81 -1.78 25.50
N PRO A 62 16.17 -3.05 25.75
CA PRO A 62 17.55 -3.50 25.57
C PRO A 62 17.96 -3.73 24.13
N ILE A 63 17.01 -3.85 23.17
CA ILE A 63 17.30 -4.21 21.76
C ILE A 63 17.45 -2.94 20.90
N PHE A 64 16.47 -2.03 20.97
CA PHE A 64 16.44 -0.81 20.13
C PHE A 64 16.82 0.46 20.89
N GLN A 65 17.01 0.37 22.20
CA GLN A 65 17.33 1.50 23.08
C GLN A 65 16.29 2.64 23.05
N ASN A 66 15.05 2.33 22.66
CA ASN A 66 13.95 3.27 22.67
C ASN A 66 13.28 3.31 24.06
N ASP A 67 12.80 4.49 24.46
CA ASP A 67 11.97 4.62 25.65
C ASP A 67 10.67 3.82 25.50
N ILE A 68 10.24 3.14 26.54
CA ILE A 68 9.03 2.30 26.55
C ILE A 68 7.80 3.11 26.15
N SER A 69 7.74 4.41 26.46
CA SER A 69 6.65 5.30 26.02
C SER A 69 6.43 5.28 24.49
N SER A 70 7.51 5.12 23.71
CA SER A 70 7.44 5.04 22.26
C SER A 70 6.64 3.83 21.76
N TYR A 71 6.68 2.72 22.50
CA TYR A 71 5.91 1.51 22.19
C TYR A 71 4.44 1.65 22.59
N VAL A 72 4.18 2.34 23.71
CA VAL A 72 2.82 2.50 24.24
C VAL A 72 2.04 3.55 23.44
N PHE A 73 2.65 4.67 23.14
CA PHE A 73 1.99 5.82 22.50
C PHE A 73 2.31 5.97 21.02
N GLY A 74 3.55 5.72 20.63
CA GLY A 74 4.02 5.93 19.25
C GLY A 74 3.63 4.80 18.32
N LEU A 75 3.87 3.57 18.72
CA LEU A 75 3.70 2.42 17.84
C LEU A 75 2.26 2.22 17.35
N PRO A 76 1.20 2.35 18.20
CA PRO A 76 -0.17 2.27 17.73
C PRO A 76 -0.49 3.33 16.67
N LEU A 77 0.00 4.57 16.86
CA LEU A 77 -0.20 5.65 15.90
C LEU A 77 0.51 5.37 14.57
N TYR A 78 1.77 4.88 14.60
CA TYR A 78 2.49 4.52 13.37
C TYR A 78 1.82 3.36 12.63
N ARG A 79 1.31 2.35 13.35
CA ARG A 79 0.51 1.26 12.77
C ARG A 79 -0.71 1.78 12.02
N LEU A 80 -1.37 2.71 12.64
CA LEU A 80 -2.52 3.36 12.07
C LEU A 80 -2.18 4.04 10.74
N PHE A 81 -1.14 4.88 10.71
CA PHE A 81 -0.69 5.55 9.49
C PHE A 81 -0.32 4.56 8.39
N VAL A 82 0.36 3.47 8.72
CA VAL A 82 0.69 2.42 7.76
C VAL A 82 -0.57 1.73 7.24
N SER A 83 -1.52 1.40 8.10
CA SER A 83 -2.81 0.79 7.73
C SER A 83 -3.60 1.70 6.79
N TRP A 84 -3.70 3.00 7.12
CA TRP A 84 -4.33 4.00 6.26
C TRP A 84 -3.63 4.15 4.92
N GLY A 85 -2.30 4.16 4.94
CA GLY A 85 -1.51 4.18 3.72
C GLY A 85 -1.84 3.00 2.81
N PHE A 86 -1.92 1.78 3.33
CA PHE A 86 -2.35 0.62 2.56
C PHE A 86 -3.76 0.76 2.02
N GLN A 87 -4.72 1.20 2.84
CA GLN A 87 -6.09 1.42 2.39
C GLN A 87 -6.16 2.42 1.24
N LEU A 88 -5.50 3.58 1.37
CA LEU A 88 -5.43 4.59 0.32
C LEU A 88 -4.85 4.04 -0.98
N VAL A 89 -3.74 3.30 -0.91
CA VAL A 89 -3.11 2.74 -2.10
C VAL A 89 -4.01 1.69 -2.74
N ILE A 90 -4.65 0.82 -1.96
CA ILE A 90 -5.57 -0.20 -2.50
C ILE A 90 -6.73 0.49 -3.23
N PHE A 91 -7.43 1.43 -2.59
CA PHE A 91 -8.55 2.15 -3.22
C PHE A 91 -8.11 2.92 -4.47
N THR A 92 -6.99 3.63 -4.39
CA THR A 92 -6.42 4.35 -5.54
C THR A 92 -6.07 3.39 -6.68
N SER A 93 -5.48 2.24 -6.38
CA SER A 93 -5.14 1.22 -7.37
C SER A 93 -6.37 0.67 -8.06
N VAL A 94 -7.42 0.35 -7.31
CA VAL A 94 -8.70 -0.12 -7.89
C VAL A 94 -9.29 0.93 -8.83
N ILE A 95 -9.38 2.19 -8.40
CA ILE A 95 -9.91 3.28 -9.23
C ILE A 95 -9.10 3.47 -10.49
N ILE A 96 -7.76 3.47 -10.39
CA ILE A 96 -6.86 3.64 -11.53
C ILE A 96 -6.96 2.47 -12.51
N VAL A 97 -7.02 1.23 -12.02
CA VAL A 97 -7.18 0.04 -12.87
C VAL A 97 -8.51 0.10 -13.62
N LEU A 98 -9.61 0.42 -12.93
CA LEU A 98 -10.93 0.59 -13.57
C LEU A 98 -10.91 1.71 -14.63
N PHE A 99 -10.25 2.83 -14.34
CA PHE A 99 -10.07 3.91 -15.27
C PHE A 99 -9.26 3.48 -16.52
N PHE A 100 -8.18 2.71 -16.34
CA PHE A 100 -7.37 2.21 -17.46
C PHE A 100 -8.12 1.19 -18.31
N ILE A 101 -8.97 0.35 -17.71
CA ILE A 101 -9.87 -0.56 -18.45
C ILE A 101 -10.87 0.29 -19.25
N ALA A 102 -11.51 1.26 -18.62
CA ALA A 102 -12.52 2.12 -19.26
C ALA A 102 -11.94 2.92 -20.44
N THR A 103 -10.73 3.44 -20.31
CA THR A 103 -10.06 4.22 -21.38
C THR A 103 -9.36 3.36 -22.43
N GLY A 104 -9.30 2.03 -22.23
CA GLY A 104 -8.57 1.12 -23.13
C GLY A 104 -7.05 1.19 -23.00
N ALA A 105 -6.53 1.89 -21.99
CA ALA A 105 -5.11 1.90 -21.67
C ALA A 105 -4.62 0.55 -21.10
N LEU A 106 -5.55 -0.25 -20.59
CA LEU A 106 -5.36 -1.64 -20.17
C LEU A 106 -6.36 -2.51 -20.96
N GLN A 107 -5.86 -3.33 -21.88
CA GLN A 107 -6.67 -4.24 -22.69
C GLN A 107 -6.49 -5.67 -22.19
N LEU A 108 -7.59 -6.25 -21.70
CA LEU A 108 -7.67 -7.65 -21.29
C LEU A 108 -8.26 -8.45 -22.44
N ARG A 109 -7.42 -9.13 -23.24
CA ARG A 109 -7.87 -10.01 -24.31
C ARG A 109 -7.74 -11.47 -23.89
N PRO A 110 -8.78 -12.31 -24.06
CA PRO A 110 -8.70 -13.74 -23.75
C PRO A 110 -7.56 -14.41 -24.53
N GLY A 111 -6.71 -15.16 -23.83
CA GLY A 111 -5.59 -15.90 -24.43
C GLY A 111 -4.35 -15.07 -24.81
N ARG A 112 -4.29 -13.79 -24.45
CA ARG A 112 -3.10 -12.93 -24.64
C ARG A 112 -2.72 -12.24 -23.32
N LEU A 113 -1.42 -11.90 -23.18
CA LEU A 113 -0.97 -11.09 -22.05
C LEU A 113 -1.64 -9.69 -22.11
N PRO A 114 -1.98 -9.11 -20.94
CA PRO A 114 -2.57 -7.77 -20.90
C PRO A 114 -1.70 -6.74 -21.60
N GLU A 115 -2.25 -6.02 -22.57
CA GLU A 115 -1.58 -4.90 -23.22
C GLU A 115 -1.78 -3.65 -22.37
N VAL A 116 -0.69 -3.11 -21.81
CA VAL A 116 -0.70 -1.96 -20.90
C VAL A 116 0.04 -0.81 -21.56
N SER A 117 -0.58 0.37 -21.62
CA SER A 117 0.07 1.58 -22.15
C SER A 117 1.27 1.98 -21.27
N SER A 118 2.26 2.69 -21.87
CA SER A 118 3.46 3.09 -21.10
C SER A 118 3.14 4.03 -19.94
N GLY A 119 2.14 4.89 -20.07
CA GLY A 119 1.66 5.74 -18.99
C GLY A 119 1.02 4.94 -17.85
N ALA A 120 0.19 3.94 -18.19
CA ALA A 120 -0.41 3.06 -17.19
C ALA A 120 0.65 2.24 -16.43
N LYS A 121 1.67 1.72 -17.15
CA LYS A 121 2.81 1.03 -16.52
C LYS A 121 3.54 1.93 -15.52
N ALA A 122 3.78 3.20 -15.85
CA ALA A 122 4.45 4.15 -14.96
C ALA A 122 3.62 4.37 -13.69
N HIS A 123 2.31 4.63 -13.79
CA HIS A 123 1.43 4.82 -12.63
C HIS A 123 1.38 3.57 -11.74
N LEU A 124 1.22 2.38 -12.34
CA LEU A 124 1.21 1.13 -11.57
C LEU A 124 2.56 0.88 -10.89
N SER A 125 3.69 1.20 -11.54
CA SER A 125 5.02 1.09 -10.92
C SER A 125 5.18 2.01 -9.72
N VAL A 126 4.66 3.25 -9.78
CA VAL A 126 4.67 4.19 -8.64
C VAL A 126 3.83 3.64 -7.48
N LEU A 127 2.62 3.15 -7.76
CA LEU A 127 1.75 2.58 -6.72
C LEU A 127 2.38 1.35 -6.06
N LEU A 128 2.96 0.44 -6.85
CA LEU A 128 3.66 -0.73 -6.32
C LEU A 128 4.90 -0.36 -5.53
N ALA A 129 5.66 0.64 -5.98
CA ALA A 129 6.81 1.16 -5.22
C ALA A 129 6.36 1.73 -3.87
N PHE A 130 5.23 2.46 -3.84
CA PHE A 130 4.68 2.98 -2.60
C PHE A 130 4.22 1.87 -1.65
N VAL A 131 3.57 0.80 -2.18
CA VAL A 131 3.24 -0.41 -1.40
C VAL A 131 4.50 -1.04 -0.81
N ALA A 132 5.59 -1.15 -1.58
CA ALA A 132 6.83 -1.72 -1.10
C ALA A 132 7.46 -0.88 0.02
N VAL A 133 7.41 0.45 -0.08
CA VAL A 133 7.85 1.37 0.99
C VAL A 133 6.99 1.19 2.25
N LEU A 134 5.66 1.16 2.11
CA LEU A 134 4.74 0.91 3.24
C LEU A 134 5.01 -0.45 3.89
N LYS A 135 5.34 -1.49 3.10
CA LYS A 135 5.74 -2.81 3.62
C LYS A 135 7.04 -2.74 4.42
N ALA A 136 8.03 -1.98 3.96
CA ALA A 136 9.26 -1.77 4.72
C ALA A 136 8.97 -1.12 6.09
N PHE A 137 8.11 -0.10 6.12
CA PHE A 137 7.65 0.49 7.38
C PHE A 137 6.89 -0.51 8.25
N ALA A 138 5.97 -1.30 7.68
CA ALA A 138 5.24 -2.33 8.40
C ALA A 138 6.21 -3.33 9.06
N TYR A 139 7.19 -3.86 8.33
CA TYR A 139 8.19 -4.77 8.88
C TYR A 139 9.05 -4.12 9.98
N ARG A 140 9.33 -2.82 9.88
CA ARG A 140 10.00 -2.09 10.96
C ARG A 140 9.14 -2.05 12.23
N LEU A 141 7.83 -1.81 12.10
CA LEU A 141 6.91 -1.85 13.23
C LEU A 141 6.75 -3.28 13.78
N ASP A 142 6.68 -4.29 12.89
CA ASP A 142 6.65 -5.72 13.28
C ASP A 142 7.89 -6.07 14.12
N SER A 143 9.07 -5.56 13.75
CA SER A 143 10.29 -5.80 14.53
C SER A 143 10.23 -5.20 15.94
N MET A 144 9.57 -4.05 16.10
CA MET A 144 9.35 -3.44 17.41
C MET A 144 8.33 -4.21 18.24
N GLU A 145 7.28 -4.76 17.61
CA GLU A 145 6.26 -5.56 18.29
C GLU A 145 6.78 -6.89 18.84
N LEU A 146 7.91 -7.40 18.34
CA LEU A 146 8.53 -8.60 18.91
C LEU A 146 8.89 -8.45 20.39
N LEU A 147 9.17 -7.21 20.86
CA LEU A 147 9.57 -6.95 22.25
C LEU A 147 8.48 -7.27 23.27
N TYR A 148 7.21 -7.24 22.89
CA TYR A 148 6.07 -7.57 23.75
C TYR A 148 5.18 -8.67 23.15
N SER A 149 5.78 -9.53 22.34
CA SER A 149 5.07 -10.66 21.72
C SER A 149 4.53 -11.61 22.80
N PRO A 150 3.24 -11.99 22.75
CA PRO A 150 2.64 -12.98 23.65
C PRO A 150 2.90 -14.43 23.21
N ARG A 151 3.74 -14.65 22.19
CA ARG A 151 3.96 -15.97 21.56
C ARG A 151 4.71 -16.97 22.42
N GLY A 152 5.44 -16.50 23.47
CA GLY A 152 6.21 -17.35 24.38
C GLY A 152 5.43 -17.71 25.65
N LYS A 153 6.06 -18.52 26.53
CA LYS A 153 5.55 -18.74 27.90
C LYS A 153 5.66 -17.52 28.80
N VAL A 154 6.44 -16.53 28.39
CA VAL A 154 6.69 -15.27 29.09
C VAL A 154 6.45 -14.14 28.08
N PHE A 155 5.86 -13.05 28.52
CA PHE A 155 5.70 -11.85 27.70
C PHE A 155 7.08 -11.28 27.35
N GLY A 156 7.28 -10.96 26.06
CA GLY A 156 8.51 -10.37 25.54
C GLY A 156 9.10 -11.14 24.37
N ALA A 157 10.23 -10.65 23.86
CA ALA A 157 10.95 -11.29 22.78
C ALA A 157 11.55 -12.64 23.25
N SER A 158 11.17 -13.71 22.59
CA SER A 158 11.79 -15.02 22.78
C SER A 158 13.18 -15.07 22.12
N TYR A 159 13.99 -16.07 22.48
CA TYR A 159 15.27 -16.32 21.79
C TYR A 159 15.08 -16.45 20.28
N THR A 160 14.03 -17.15 19.84
CA THR A 160 13.68 -17.29 18.42
C THR A 160 13.34 -15.95 17.77
N ASP A 161 12.65 -15.05 18.50
CA ASP A 161 12.32 -13.72 17.99
C ASP A 161 13.57 -12.89 17.77
N ALA A 162 14.53 -12.94 18.69
CA ALA A 162 15.77 -12.16 18.59
C ALA A 162 16.74 -12.72 17.53
N VAL A 163 16.85 -14.06 17.41
CA VAL A 163 17.88 -14.71 16.57
C VAL A 163 17.37 -15.02 15.16
N ALA A 164 16.08 -15.27 14.98
CA ALA A 164 15.51 -15.63 13.68
C ALA A 164 14.56 -14.57 13.11
N HIS A 165 13.53 -14.16 13.88
CA HIS A 165 12.52 -13.23 13.36
C HIS A 165 13.09 -11.83 13.10
N LEU A 166 13.87 -11.29 14.01
CA LEU A 166 14.41 -9.92 13.86
C LEU A 166 15.36 -9.81 12.66
N PRO A 167 16.34 -10.71 12.42
CA PRO A 167 17.14 -10.70 11.19
C PRO A 167 16.29 -10.88 9.92
N ALA A 168 15.28 -11.76 9.96
CA ALA A 168 14.39 -11.97 8.82
C ALA A 168 13.59 -10.71 8.48
N LEU A 169 13.04 -10.02 9.48
CA LEU A 169 12.32 -8.75 9.27
C LEU A 169 13.25 -7.66 8.72
N ASN A 170 14.49 -7.55 9.23
CA ASN A 170 15.47 -6.62 8.69
C ASN A 170 15.81 -6.92 7.22
N LEU A 171 15.93 -8.18 6.85
CA LEU A 171 16.13 -8.60 5.46
C LEU A 171 14.91 -8.21 4.60
N LEU A 172 13.69 -8.44 5.09
CA LEU A 172 12.45 -8.07 4.40
C LEU A 172 12.34 -6.56 4.19
N ILE A 173 12.79 -5.74 5.15
CA ILE A 173 12.88 -4.28 4.98
C ILE A 173 13.79 -3.95 3.79
N LEU A 174 15.00 -4.52 3.75
CA LEU A 174 15.95 -4.26 2.67
C LEU A 174 15.41 -4.72 1.32
N ILE A 175 14.83 -5.91 1.23
CA ILE A 175 14.21 -6.43 0.00
C ILE A 175 13.07 -5.52 -0.46
N SER A 176 12.21 -5.07 0.45
CA SER A 176 11.10 -4.18 0.13
C SER A 176 11.57 -2.83 -0.40
N LEU A 177 12.57 -2.22 0.24
CA LEU A 177 13.17 -0.96 -0.23
C LEU A 177 13.88 -1.12 -1.57
N PHE A 178 14.63 -2.20 -1.74
CA PHE A 178 15.27 -2.51 -3.02
C PHE A 178 14.25 -2.72 -4.14
N GLY A 179 13.17 -3.45 -3.87
CA GLY A 179 12.04 -3.61 -4.79
C GLY A 179 11.39 -2.29 -5.16
N ALA A 180 11.20 -1.38 -4.19
CA ALA A 180 10.67 -0.04 -4.46
C ALA A 180 11.58 0.74 -5.41
N VAL A 181 12.89 0.73 -5.17
CA VAL A 181 13.88 1.40 -6.05
C VAL A 181 13.85 0.80 -7.46
N LEU A 182 13.83 -0.53 -7.60
CA LEU A 182 13.72 -1.18 -8.91
C LEU A 182 12.45 -0.77 -9.66
N LEU A 183 11.31 -0.70 -8.98
CA LEU A 183 10.03 -0.27 -9.56
C LEU A 183 10.10 1.19 -10.05
N LEU A 184 10.74 2.08 -9.29
CA LEU A 184 10.92 3.47 -9.70
C LEU A 184 11.91 3.63 -10.88
N VAL A 185 13.00 2.85 -10.88
CA VAL A 185 13.95 2.82 -12.00
C VAL A 185 13.28 2.29 -13.27
N ASN A 186 12.38 1.33 -13.14
CA ASN A 186 11.62 0.76 -14.25
C ASN A 186 10.79 1.82 -15.02
N ILE A 187 10.36 2.88 -14.35
CA ILE A 187 9.65 4.01 -14.99
C ILE A 187 10.54 4.66 -16.05
N LYS A 188 11.82 4.94 -15.75
CA LYS A 188 12.78 5.54 -16.67
C LYS A 188 13.14 4.61 -17.83
N ARG A 189 13.16 3.29 -17.62
CA ARG A 189 13.53 2.27 -18.61
C ARG A 189 12.35 1.77 -19.46
N ARG A 190 11.25 2.50 -19.54
CA ARG A 190 10.05 2.20 -20.34
C ARG A 190 9.40 0.84 -20.04
N GLY A 191 9.45 0.37 -18.82
CA GLY A 191 8.65 -0.78 -18.37
C GLY A 191 9.21 -2.15 -18.76
N TRP A 192 10.51 -2.30 -18.95
CA TRP A 192 11.13 -3.56 -19.34
C TRP A 192 11.20 -4.59 -18.18
N LEU A 193 11.17 -4.14 -16.93
CA LEU A 193 11.31 -5.03 -15.76
C LEU A 193 9.98 -5.67 -15.30
N LEU A 194 8.82 -5.05 -15.56
CA LEU A 194 7.53 -5.61 -15.16
C LEU A 194 7.20 -6.97 -15.81
N PRO A 195 7.44 -7.21 -17.13
CA PRO A 195 7.23 -8.53 -17.71
C PRO A 195 8.24 -9.57 -17.23
N ALA A 196 9.46 -9.18 -16.84
CA ALA A 196 10.49 -10.11 -16.37
C ALA A 196 10.20 -10.65 -14.96
N THR A 197 9.56 -9.85 -14.08
CA THR A 197 9.19 -10.27 -12.72
C THR A 197 7.88 -11.05 -12.66
N ALA A 198 7.04 -10.97 -13.70
CA ALA A 198 5.79 -11.73 -13.80
C ALA A 198 6.00 -13.16 -14.34
N ILE A 199 7.20 -13.48 -14.84
CA ILE A 199 7.52 -14.77 -15.46
C ILE A 199 8.41 -15.64 -14.53
N SER A 200 8.93 -15.08 -13.45
CA SER A 200 9.69 -15.77 -12.40
C SER A 200 8.83 -16.12 -11.20
#